data_2ac3475a59f9daef7029787bfe107ce9
#
_entry.id   2ac3475a59f9daef7029787bfe107ce9
#
_cell.length_a   1.000
_cell.length_b   1.000
_cell.length_c   1.000
_cell.angle_alpha   90.00
_cell.angle_beta   90.00
_cell.angle_gamma   90.00
#
_symmetry.space_group_name_H-M   'P 1'
#
loop_
_entity.id
_entity.type
_entity.pdbx_description
1 polymer ?
#
loop_
_entity_poly.entity_id
_entity_poly.type
_entity_poly.pdbx_seq_one_letter_code
_entity_poly.pdbx_strand_id
1 'polypeptide(L)'
;LDDVKLGEFVSIKIAHVSDIHVRKLKYHKEYRAVFEQLYEKLREEKPDIIVNTGDTFHTKLDLSPEAIRMMSELFVGLADIAPYHMILGNHDMNLKNSGRLDAISPIVDYLEHPNIHFHKYASVVEVADGIDLHVLSIVDPENWQKELPEDRVNIALYHGSVVGSVTDSGWMMTHGDISLDELEKYDYAMLGDIHKTNQKVDNDGRAKYPGSLVQQNHGESNDKGYLMWDIQDKNTWSTRHVSLTNPKPFITIELTRKGRMPKNISIPSGARLRLVSNNNLPLDVMRRAVDIAKHRFKPESISFLNRASGERGSVEGLTDGLKTENLRDIDVQEELIDEYLVEYQVPPETMEKVYELNKKYNKIVEDNEDVSRNVNWRLIDFQFDNLFNYGDGNSVNFEELSGIVGIFGKNFSGKSFP
;
A
#
# COMPACT_ATOMS: atom_id res chain seq x y z
N LEU A 1 -5.57 57.86 -13.03
CA LEU A 1 -5.04 56.80 -12.16
C LEU A 1 -6.22 55.82 -12.04
N ASP A 2 -6.23 54.88 -12.98
CA ASP A 2 -7.25 53.83 -13.06
C ASP A 2 -6.99 52.86 -11.90
N ASP A 3 -7.97 52.70 -11.04
CA ASP A 3 -8.07 51.59 -10.11
C ASP A 3 -8.08 50.28 -10.91
N VAL A 4 -6.94 49.63 -11.00
CA VAL A 4 -6.87 48.23 -11.42
C VAL A 4 -7.65 47.49 -10.35
N LYS A 5 -8.90 47.08 -10.64
CA LYS A 5 -9.62 46.07 -9.89
C LYS A 5 -8.74 44.84 -9.89
N LEU A 6 -8.06 44.57 -8.78
CA LEU A 6 -7.53 43.26 -8.48
C LEU A 6 -8.74 42.31 -8.57
N GLY A 7 -8.73 41.40 -9.55
CA GLY A 7 -9.78 40.42 -9.70
C GLY A 7 -9.99 39.72 -8.34
N GLU A 8 -11.24 39.63 -7.88
CA GLU A 8 -11.59 38.81 -6.73
C GLU A 8 -11.20 37.37 -7.10
N PHE A 9 -10.10 36.89 -6.52
CA PHE A 9 -9.74 35.48 -6.66
C PHE A 9 -10.87 34.64 -6.09
N VAL A 10 -11.39 33.71 -6.89
CA VAL A 10 -12.40 32.77 -6.43
C VAL A 10 -11.70 31.75 -5.54
N SER A 11 -12.09 31.69 -4.26
CA SER A 11 -11.56 30.64 -3.35
C SER A 11 -11.96 29.27 -3.86
N ILE A 12 -11.05 28.30 -3.71
CA ILE A 12 -11.31 26.90 -4.09
C ILE A 12 -11.08 25.95 -2.93
N LYS A 13 -12.04 25.03 -2.72
CA LYS A 13 -11.91 23.91 -1.77
C LYS A 13 -11.54 22.65 -2.51
N ILE A 14 -10.43 22.05 -2.16
CA ILE A 14 -9.91 20.85 -2.81
C ILE A 14 -9.84 19.70 -1.81
N ALA A 15 -10.48 18.59 -2.11
CA ALA A 15 -10.28 17.33 -1.39
C ALA A 15 -9.12 16.57 -2.04
N HIS A 16 -8.03 16.37 -1.31
CA HIS A 16 -6.83 15.72 -1.80
C HIS A 16 -6.71 14.31 -1.20
N VAL A 17 -6.96 13.29 -2.01
CA VAL A 17 -6.79 11.86 -1.71
C VAL A 17 -5.57 11.32 -2.43
N SER A 18 -4.96 10.23 -1.93
CA SER A 18 -3.83 9.54 -2.55
C SER A 18 -3.71 8.11 -2.02
N ASP A 19 -2.88 7.32 -2.70
CA ASP A 19 -2.38 6.04 -2.19
C ASP A 19 -3.49 5.12 -1.65
N ILE A 20 -4.48 4.85 -2.49
CA ILE A 20 -5.63 4.01 -2.15
C ILE A 20 -5.18 2.54 -2.05
N HIS A 21 -4.33 2.09 -2.97
CA HIS A 21 -3.73 0.76 -3.01
C HIS A 21 -4.74 -0.37 -2.86
N VAL A 22 -5.78 -0.37 -3.68
CA VAL A 22 -6.71 -1.50 -3.70
C VAL A 22 -5.96 -2.79 -4.01
N ARG A 23 -6.16 -3.77 -3.13
CA ARG A 23 -5.46 -5.05 -3.18
C ARG A 23 -6.42 -6.19 -2.84
N LYS A 24 -5.93 -7.38 -2.80
CA LYS A 24 -6.56 -8.67 -2.47
C LYS A 24 -8.02 -8.62 -2.03
N LEU A 25 -8.83 -9.50 -2.57
CA LEU A 25 -10.29 -9.58 -2.40
C LEU A 25 -10.74 -9.55 -0.92
N LYS A 26 -9.97 -10.16 -0.01
CA LYS A 26 -10.27 -10.20 1.43
C LYS A 26 -10.39 -8.82 2.10
N TYR A 27 -9.76 -7.79 1.52
CA TYR A 27 -9.81 -6.42 2.04
C TYR A 27 -10.93 -5.57 1.43
N HIS A 28 -11.61 -6.04 0.38
CA HIS A 28 -12.59 -5.24 -0.36
C HIS A 28 -13.76 -4.74 0.50
N LYS A 29 -14.21 -5.53 1.48
CA LYS A 29 -15.26 -5.09 2.42
C LYS A 29 -14.84 -3.88 3.26
N GLU A 30 -13.56 -3.81 3.62
CA GLU A 30 -12.99 -2.71 4.38
C GLU A 30 -12.85 -1.46 3.51
N TYR A 31 -12.34 -1.61 2.28
CA TYR A 31 -12.29 -0.52 1.32
C TYR A 31 -13.67 0.09 1.09
N ARG A 32 -14.69 -0.73 0.84
CA ARG A 32 -16.07 -0.24 0.67
C ARG A 32 -16.56 0.54 1.89
N ALA A 33 -16.31 0.05 3.10
CA ALA A 33 -16.70 0.74 4.33
C ALA A 33 -15.97 2.08 4.54
N VAL A 34 -14.73 2.19 4.06
CA VAL A 34 -13.97 3.45 4.07
C VAL A 34 -14.46 4.38 2.96
N PHE A 35 -14.80 3.86 1.77
CA PHE A 35 -15.33 4.66 0.66
C PHE A 35 -16.70 5.28 0.99
N GLU A 36 -17.57 4.54 1.68
CA GLU A 36 -18.83 5.11 2.16
C GLU A 36 -18.61 6.29 3.10
N GLN A 37 -17.68 6.17 4.06
CA GLN A 37 -17.30 7.28 4.95
C GLN A 37 -16.70 8.46 4.16
N LEU A 38 -15.89 8.16 3.14
CA LEU A 38 -15.32 9.18 2.26
C LEU A 38 -16.42 9.97 1.54
N TYR A 39 -17.39 9.29 0.94
CA TYR A 39 -18.51 9.93 0.26
C TYR A 39 -19.36 10.79 1.21
N GLU A 40 -19.68 10.28 2.41
CA GLU A 40 -20.43 11.03 3.43
C GLU A 40 -19.71 12.33 3.77
N LYS A 41 -18.42 12.23 4.13
CA LYS A 41 -17.61 13.39 4.52
C LYS A 41 -17.40 14.38 3.36
N LEU A 42 -17.17 13.93 2.13
CA LEU A 42 -17.04 14.80 0.98
C LEU A 42 -18.36 15.57 0.68
N ARG A 43 -19.51 14.92 0.85
CA ARG A 43 -20.81 15.61 0.70
C ARG A 43 -21.04 16.67 1.77
N GLU A 44 -20.54 16.45 3.00
CA GLU A 44 -20.58 17.44 4.09
C GLU A 44 -19.63 18.60 3.82
N GLU A 45 -18.41 18.30 3.37
CA GLU A 45 -17.35 19.26 3.13
C GLU A 45 -17.56 20.12 1.88
N LYS A 46 -18.26 19.56 0.88
CA LYS A 46 -18.56 20.20 -0.39
C LYS A 46 -17.32 20.78 -1.08
N PRO A 47 -16.35 19.95 -1.45
CA PRO A 47 -15.21 20.41 -2.23
C PRO A 47 -15.68 20.89 -3.62
N ASP A 48 -14.97 21.87 -4.17
CA ASP A 48 -15.18 22.31 -5.56
C ASP A 48 -14.60 21.30 -6.54
N ILE A 49 -13.48 20.66 -6.17
CA ILE A 49 -12.86 19.54 -6.90
C ILE A 49 -12.29 18.49 -5.95
N ILE A 50 -12.13 17.28 -6.45
CA ILE A 50 -11.43 16.18 -5.78
C ILE A 50 -10.20 15.85 -6.61
N VAL A 51 -9.03 15.78 -5.94
CA VAL A 51 -7.76 15.42 -6.56
C VAL A 51 -7.27 14.09 -5.99
N ASN A 52 -6.87 13.17 -6.87
CA ASN A 52 -6.18 11.93 -6.51
C ASN A 52 -4.76 11.94 -7.08
N THR A 53 -3.78 11.94 -6.20
CA THR A 53 -2.36 12.01 -6.58
C THR A 53 -1.72 10.63 -6.77
N GLY A 54 -2.50 9.63 -7.26
CA GLY A 54 -1.98 8.36 -7.77
C GLY A 54 -2.03 7.19 -6.80
N ASP A 55 -1.46 6.08 -7.22
CA ASP A 55 -1.41 4.78 -6.53
C ASP A 55 -2.80 4.26 -6.12
N THR A 56 -3.67 4.20 -7.12
CA THR A 56 -5.03 3.68 -6.99
C THR A 56 -5.04 2.18 -6.72
N PHE A 57 -4.24 1.42 -7.47
CA PHE A 57 -4.07 -0.01 -7.32
C PHE A 57 -2.76 -0.35 -6.59
N HIS A 58 -2.77 -1.44 -5.83
CA HIS A 58 -1.55 -1.93 -5.18
C HIS A 58 -0.59 -2.60 -6.16
N THR A 59 -1.12 -3.17 -7.23
CA THR A 59 -0.34 -3.81 -8.30
C THR A 59 -1.05 -3.66 -9.64
N LYS A 60 -0.31 -3.32 -10.67
CA LYS A 60 -0.77 -3.12 -12.04
C LYS A 60 -0.98 -4.41 -12.84
N LEU A 61 -0.50 -5.55 -12.33
CA LEU A 61 -0.52 -6.81 -13.07
C LEU A 61 -1.54 -7.82 -12.54
N ASP A 62 -1.95 -7.69 -11.30
CA ASP A 62 -2.87 -8.61 -10.63
C ASP A 62 -4.14 -7.85 -10.23
N LEU A 63 -4.98 -7.58 -11.22
CA LEU A 63 -6.24 -6.87 -11.06
C LEU A 63 -7.40 -7.85 -11.18
N SER A 64 -8.07 -8.12 -10.05
CA SER A 64 -9.29 -8.93 -10.11
C SER A 64 -10.47 -8.15 -10.70
N PRO A 65 -11.43 -8.82 -11.34
CA PRO A 65 -12.66 -8.17 -11.82
C PRO A 65 -13.39 -7.38 -10.73
N GLU A 66 -13.38 -7.89 -9.50
CA GLU A 66 -14.00 -7.23 -8.34
C GLU A 66 -13.26 -5.94 -7.95
N ALA A 67 -11.92 -5.91 -8.08
CA ALA A 67 -11.12 -4.71 -7.84
C ALA A 67 -11.44 -3.65 -8.90
N ILE A 68 -11.46 -4.03 -10.17
CA ILE A 68 -11.81 -3.13 -11.28
C ILE A 68 -13.21 -2.54 -11.06
N ARG A 69 -14.21 -3.39 -10.76
CA ARG A 69 -15.56 -2.94 -10.48
C ARG A 69 -15.64 -1.98 -9.31
N MET A 70 -14.99 -2.31 -8.20
CA MET A 70 -14.97 -1.47 -7.00
C MET A 70 -14.34 -0.10 -7.27
N MET A 71 -13.27 -0.05 -8.07
CA MET A 71 -12.64 1.21 -8.44
C MET A 71 -13.47 2.01 -9.43
N SER A 72 -14.15 1.35 -10.39
CA SER A 72 -15.13 2.02 -11.27
C SER A 72 -16.25 2.67 -10.46
N GLU A 73 -16.78 1.95 -9.47
CA GLU A 73 -17.81 2.47 -8.55
C GLU A 73 -17.27 3.66 -7.73
N LEU A 74 -16.02 3.60 -7.26
CA LEU A 74 -15.38 4.71 -6.54
C LEU A 74 -15.22 5.94 -7.42
N PHE A 75 -14.70 5.79 -8.64
CA PHE A 75 -14.48 6.91 -9.56
C PHE A 75 -15.78 7.64 -9.88
N VAL A 76 -16.83 6.89 -10.21
CA VAL A 76 -18.17 7.46 -10.44
C VAL A 76 -18.70 8.14 -9.18
N GLY A 77 -18.61 7.47 -8.01
CA GLY A 77 -19.11 8.04 -6.75
C GLY A 77 -18.39 9.32 -6.32
N LEU A 78 -17.09 9.46 -6.63
CA LEU A 78 -16.37 10.72 -6.41
C LEU A 78 -16.74 11.79 -7.42
N ALA A 79 -16.85 11.42 -8.70
CA ALA A 79 -17.21 12.32 -9.79
C ALA A 79 -18.66 12.83 -9.70
N ASP A 80 -19.56 12.08 -9.07
CA ASP A 80 -20.93 12.51 -8.74
C ASP A 80 -20.97 13.56 -7.61
N ILE A 81 -19.91 13.69 -6.82
CA ILE A 81 -19.81 14.67 -5.73
C ILE A 81 -19.20 15.98 -6.24
N ALA A 82 -18.07 15.90 -6.96
CA ALA A 82 -17.38 17.05 -7.53
C ALA A 82 -16.48 16.59 -8.71
N PRO A 83 -16.05 17.48 -9.61
CA PRO A 83 -15.05 17.14 -10.64
C PRO A 83 -13.86 16.44 -10.03
N TYR A 84 -13.56 15.22 -10.54
CA TYR A 84 -12.55 14.32 -10.01
C TYR A 84 -11.33 14.27 -10.92
N HIS A 85 -10.24 14.89 -10.48
CA HIS A 85 -8.97 14.95 -11.18
C HIS A 85 -8.03 13.89 -10.63
N MET A 86 -7.44 13.05 -11.48
CA MET A 86 -6.54 11.98 -11.05
C MET A 86 -5.31 11.88 -11.93
N ILE A 87 -4.18 11.57 -11.31
CA ILE A 87 -2.91 11.30 -11.97
C ILE A 87 -2.46 9.85 -11.70
N LEU A 88 -1.46 9.37 -12.46
CA LEU A 88 -0.88 8.05 -12.25
C LEU A 88 0.12 8.05 -11.10
N GLY A 89 0.11 6.95 -10.32
CA GLY A 89 1.19 6.58 -9.44
C GLY A 89 2.09 5.49 -10.03
N ASN A 90 3.19 5.20 -9.35
CA ASN A 90 4.16 4.20 -9.80
C ASN A 90 3.62 2.76 -9.74
N HIS A 91 2.61 2.51 -8.91
CA HIS A 91 1.90 1.23 -8.83
C HIS A 91 0.83 1.07 -9.90
N ASP A 92 0.33 2.14 -10.51
CA ASP A 92 -0.69 2.10 -11.54
C ASP A 92 -0.12 1.76 -12.92
N MET A 93 1.18 1.95 -13.17
CA MET A 93 1.80 1.76 -14.46
C MET A 93 3.20 1.12 -14.40
N ASN A 94 3.71 0.68 -15.56
CA ASN A 94 5.07 0.18 -15.67
C ASN A 94 6.04 1.28 -16.12
N LEU A 95 6.74 1.90 -15.17
CA LEU A 95 7.70 2.98 -15.44
C LEU A 95 8.86 2.57 -16.38
N LYS A 96 9.22 1.26 -16.41
CA LYS A 96 10.29 0.76 -17.30
C LYS A 96 9.80 0.53 -18.74
N ASN A 97 8.50 0.56 -18.98
CA ASN A 97 7.90 0.39 -20.29
C ASN A 97 6.61 1.24 -20.35
N SER A 98 6.78 2.54 -20.55
CA SER A 98 5.69 3.51 -20.66
C SER A 98 4.78 3.28 -21.89
N GLY A 99 5.22 2.50 -22.87
CA GLY A 99 4.40 2.10 -24.02
C GLY A 99 3.31 1.06 -23.68
N ARG A 100 3.34 0.42 -22.48
CA ARG A 100 2.27 -0.45 -22.02
C ARG A 100 1.11 0.37 -21.45
N LEU A 101 -0.09 -0.21 -21.53
CA LEU A 101 -1.24 0.37 -20.84
C LEU A 101 -1.01 0.39 -19.33
N ASP A 102 -1.44 1.48 -18.70
CA ASP A 102 -1.60 1.58 -17.24
C ASP A 102 -2.91 0.91 -16.79
N ALA A 103 -3.10 0.80 -15.48
CA ALA A 103 -4.26 0.16 -14.89
C ALA A 103 -5.52 1.05 -14.90
N ILE A 104 -5.38 2.35 -15.11
CA ILE A 104 -6.45 3.36 -14.98
C ILE A 104 -7.12 3.65 -16.32
N SER A 105 -6.32 3.86 -17.39
CA SER A 105 -6.84 4.25 -18.72
C SER A 105 -8.02 3.39 -19.19
N PRO A 106 -7.96 2.03 -19.16
CA PRO A 106 -9.07 1.22 -19.63
C PRO A 106 -10.38 1.40 -18.85
N ILE A 107 -10.27 1.75 -17.55
CA ILE A 107 -11.44 1.97 -16.70
C ILE A 107 -12.08 3.30 -17.03
N VAL A 108 -11.27 4.36 -17.11
CA VAL A 108 -11.76 5.72 -17.39
C VAL A 108 -12.33 5.81 -18.78
N ASP A 109 -11.66 5.22 -19.78
CA ASP A 109 -12.14 5.18 -21.17
C ASP A 109 -13.50 4.48 -21.30
N TYR A 110 -13.75 3.44 -20.49
CA TYR A 110 -15.03 2.73 -20.47
C TYR A 110 -16.14 3.50 -19.77
N LEU A 111 -15.82 4.24 -18.68
CA LEU A 111 -16.80 4.96 -17.89
C LEU A 111 -17.36 6.17 -18.61
N GLU A 112 -16.60 6.83 -19.46
CA GLU A 112 -17.00 8.03 -20.23
C GLU A 112 -17.74 9.09 -19.38
N HIS A 113 -17.34 9.24 -18.10
CA HIS A 113 -18.03 10.13 -17.16
C HIS A 113 -17.50 11.56 -17.30
N PRO A 114 -18.38 12.58 -17.49
CA PRO A 114 -17.96 13.95 -17.82
C PRO A 114 -17.14 14.64 -16.73
N ASN A 115 -17.28 14.24 -15.48
CA ASN A 115 -16.58 14.81 -14.34
C ASN A 115 -15.35 13.97 -13.93
N ILE A 116 -14.95 12.94 -14.67
CA ILE A 116 -13.69 12.21 -14.44
C ILE A 116 -12.63 12.79 -15.37
N HIS A 117 -11.63 13.42 -14.79
CA HIS A 117 -10.51 14.05 -15.49
C HIS A 117 -9.23 13.29 -15.19
N PHE A 118 -8.87 12.35 -16.05
CA PHE A 118 -7.65 11.57 -15.93
C PHE A 118 -6.50 12.23 -16.68
N HIS A 119 -5.44 12.57 -15.95
CA HIS A 119 -4.27 13.26 -16.46
C HIS A 119 -3.07 12.29 -16.50
N LYS A 120 -2.93 11.57 -17.60
CA LYS A 120 -1.83 10.63 -17.80
C LYS A 120 -0.51 11.32 -18.06
N TYR A 121 -0.55 12.40 -18.82
CA TYR A 121 0.63 13.16 -19.25
C TYR A 121 0.69 14.53 -18.57
N ALA A 122 1.89 15.14 -18.63
CA ALA A 122 2.07 16.50 -18.16
C ALA A 122 1.10 17.47 -18.86
N SER A 123 0.43 18.28 -18.07
CA SER A 123 -0.59 19.22 -18.57
C SER A 123 -0.83 20.34 -17.58
N VAL A 124 -1.49 21.39 -18.06
CA VAL A 124 -1.99 22.47 -17.22
C VAL A 124 -3.49 22.54 -17.42
N VAL A 125 -4.24 22.56 -16.31
CA VAL A 125 -5.70 22.55 -16.31
C VAL A 125 -6.23 23.67 -15.43
N GLU A 126 -6.95 24.60 -16.00
CA GLU A 126 -7.70 25.60 -15.24
C GLU A 126 -8.88 24.95 -14.54
N VAL A 127 -8.95 25.07 -13.22
CA VAL A 127 -10.02 24.47 -12.38
C VAL A 127 -10.95 25.51 -11.75
N ALA A 128 -10.50 26.75 -11.69
CA ALA A 128 -11.29 27.91 -11.34
C ALA A 128 -10.67 29.15 -11.97
N ASP A 129 -11.39 30.26 -12.00
CA ASP A 129 -10.84 31.51 -12.54
C ASP A 129 -9.56 31.90 -11.79
N GLY A 130 -8.45 31.98 -12.53
CA GLY A 130 -7.13 32.30 -11.97
C GLY A 130 -6.43 31.16 -11.20
N ILE A 131 -6.91 29.90 -11.25
CA ILE A 131 -6.33 28.75 -10.54
C ILE A 131 -6.04 27.60 -11.49
N ASP A 132 -4.76 27.21 -11.58
CA ASP A 132 -4.28 26.15 -12.46
C ASP A 132 -3.73 24.96 -11.69
N LEU A 133 -4.10 23.75 -12.12
CA LEU A 133 -3.44 22.51 -11.75
C LEU A 133 -2.33 22.21 -12.76
N HIS A 134 -1.12 22.07 -12.30
CA HIS A 134 0.04 21.64 -13.08
C HIS A 134 0.34 20.17 -12.81
N VAL A 135 0.03 19.31 -13.76
CA VAL A 135 0.29 17.88 -13.66
C VAL A 135 1.75 17.60 -13.96
N LEU A 136 2.49 17.23 -12.93
CA LEU A 136 3.89 16.79 -13.03
C LEU A 136 3.92 15.27 -13.21
N SER A 137 3.51 14.83 -14.40
CA SER A 137 3.41 13.40 -14.69
C SER A 137 4.76 12.71 -14.63
N ILE A 138 4.79 11.53 -13.97
CA ILE A 138 5.95 10.65 -13.92
C ILE A 138 6.21 9.91 -15.23
N VAL A 139 5.30 10.04 -16.20
CA VAL A 139 5.38 9.39 -17.53
C VAL A 139 6.27 10.16 -18.48
N ASP A 140 6.19 11.49 -18.42
CA ASP A 140 6.81 12.42 -19.35
C ASP A 140 7.38 13.67 -18.65
N PRO A 141 8.34 13.49 -17.73
CA PRO A 141 8.87 14.59 -16.91
C PRO A 141 9.54 15.70 -17.74
N GLU A 142 9.97 15.40 -18.95
CA GLU A 142 10.54 16.38 -19.88
C GLU A 142 9.52 17.45 -20.36
N ASN A 143 8.22 17.16 -20.24
CA ASN A 143 7.13 18.05 -20.66
C ASN A 143 6.53 18.87 -19.50
N TRP A 144 7.11 18.79 -18.29
CA TRP A 144 6.64 19.64 -17.18
C TRP A 144 6.76 21.11 -17.51
N GLN A 145 5.71 21.88 -17.18
CA GLN A 145 5.69 23.33 -17.41
C GLN A 145 6.84 24.02 -16.67
N LYS A 146 7.67 24.75 -17.40
CA LYS A 146 8.86 25.43 -16.86
C LYS A 146 8.57 26.84 -16.39
N GLU A 147 7.75 27.54 -17.14
CA GLU A 147 7.34 28.92 -16.87
C GLU A 147 5.91 28.93 -16.35
N LEU A 148 5.67 29.58 -15.23
CA LEU A 148 4.38 29.65 -14.57
C LEU A 148 3.80 31.07 -14.67
N PRO A 149 2.49 31.24 -14.90
CA PRO A 149 1.84 32.54 -14.87
C PRO A 149 1.92 33.17 -13.47
N GLU A 150 2.42 34.38 -13.37
CA GLU A 150 2.57 35.07 -12.09
C GLU A 150 1.25 35.58 -11.50
N ASP A 151 0.28 35.84 -12.37
CA ASP A 151 -1.05 36.37 -12.04
C ASP A 151 -2.07 35.28 -11.69
N ARG A 152 -1.67 34.00 -11.66
CA ARG A 152 -2.52 32.84 -11.36
C ARG A 152 -1.98 32.05 -10.18
N VAL A 153 -2.88 31.37 -9.46
CA VAL A 153 -2.47 30.39 -8.43
C VAL A 153 -2.06 29.09 -9.12
N ASN A 154 -0.82 28.66 -8.91
CA ASN A 154 -0.24 27.50 -9.56
C ASN A 154 -0.11 26.35 -8.55
N ILE A 155 -0.88 25.28 -8.74
CA ILE A 155 -0.92 24.10 -7.87
C ILE A 155 -0.29 22.91 -8.59
N ALA A 156 0.84 22.40 -8.08
CA ALA A 156 1.46 21.19 -8.62
C ALA A 156 0.74 19.92 -8.13
N LEU A 157 0.51 18.98 -9.04
CA LEU A 157 0.10 17.59 -8.73
C LEU A 157 1.26 16.67 -9.08
N TYR A 158 1.77 15.94 -8.11
CA TYR A 158 2.92 15.05 -8.30
C TYR A 158 2.78 13.76 -7.51
N HIS A 159 3.17 12.64 -8.12
CA HIS A 159 3.32 11.37 -7.43
C HIS A 159 4.78 10.92 -7.43
N GLY A 160 5.38 10.88 -6.26
CA GLY A 160 6.76 10.45 -6.07
C GLY A 160 7.35 11.02 -4.79
N SER A 161 8.55 10.53 -4.46
CA SER A 161 9.24 10.93 -3.23
C SER A 161 9.98 12.25 -3.40
N VAL A 162 9.79 13.15 -2.44
CA VAL A 162 10.56 14.39 -2.32
C VAL A 162 11.68 14.19 -1.30
N VAL A 163 12.89 14.64 -1.60
CA VAL A 163 14.04 14.58 -0.67
C VAL A 163 13.68 15.22 0.66
N GLY A 164 13.97 14.53 1.77
CA GLY A 164 13.62 14.96 3.13
C GLY A 164 12.28 14.45 3.64
N SER A 165 11.47 13.80 2.80
CA SER A 165 10.24 13.14 3.25
C SER A 165 10.53 12.01 4.23
N VAL A 166 9.58 11.73 5.12
CA VAL A 166 9.72 10.73 6.19
C VAL A 166 8.61 9.70 6.06
N THR A 167 8.97 8.42 6.04
CA THR A 167 8.00 7.31 6.04
C THR A 167 7.31 7.16 7.40
N ASP A 168 6.21 6.41 7.48
CA ASP A 168 5.54 6.08 8.76
C ASP A 168 6.49 5.42 9.78
N SER A 169 7.50 4.69 9.32
CA SER A 169 8.53 4.09 10.19
C SER A 169 9.55 5.08 10.75
N GLY A 170 9.48 6.36 10.35
CA GLY A 170 10.40 7.42 10.76
C GLY A 170 11.71 7.48 9.95
N TRP A 171 11.82 6.69 8.88
CA TRP A 171 12.98 6.77 7.99
C TRP A 171 12.88 8.00 7.09
N MET A 172 13.92 8.85 7.13
CA MET A 172 14.03 10.04 6.30
C MET A 172 14.67 9.67 4.96
N MET A 173 14.05 10.09 3.87
CA MET A 173 14.54 9.87 2.52
C MET A 173 15.64 10.87 2.18
N THR A 174 16.89 10.40 2.15
CA THR A 174 18.05 11.22 1.77
C THR A 174 18.19 11.33 0.26
N HIS A 175 17.53 10.46 -0.49
CA HIS A 175 17.45 10.47 -1.95
C HIS A 175 15.98 10.27 -2.32
N GLY A 176 15.40 11.23 -3.02
CA GLY A 176 14.04 11.21 -3.55
C GLY A 176 14.04 11.28 -5.07
N ASP A 177 12.87 11.16 -5.67
CA ASP A 177 12.71 11.30 -7.12
C ASP A 177 12.94 12.75 -7.57
N ILE A 178 12.52 13.69 -6.71
CA ILE A 178 12.74 15.15 -6.94
C ILE A 178 13.23 15.84 -5.66
N SER A 179 13.84 17.02 -5.83
CA SER A 179 14.18 17.92 -4.74
C SER A 179 13.01 18.86 -4.41
N LEU A 180 13.04 19.47 -3.22
CA LEU A 180 12.05 20.49 -2.85
C LEU A 180 12.12 21.72 -3.77
N ASP A 181 13.32 22.11 -4.24
CA ASP A 181 13.53 23.26 -5.13
C ASP A 181 12.70 23.17 -6.42
N GLU A 182 12.42 21.95 -6.90
CA GLU A 182 11.58 21.74 -8.08
C GLU A 182 10.11 22.10 -7.84
N LEU A 183 9.66 22.08 -6.58
CA LEU A 183 8.30 22.43 -6.16
C LEU A 183 8.18 23.89 -5.71
N GLU A 184 9.26 24.55 -5.31
CA GLU A 184 9.25 25.93 -4.78
C GLU A 184 8.72 26.99 -5.76
N LYS A 185 8.76 26.70 -7.06
CA LYS A 185 8.18 27.58 -8.07
C LYS A 185 6.66 27.60 -8.10
N TYR A 186 5.99 26.56 -7.53
CA TYR A 186 4.53 26.48 -7.42
C TYR A 186 4.07 27.14 -6.12
N ASP A 187 2.87 27.71 -6.14
CA ASP A 187 2.27 28.29 -4.93
C ASP A 187 1.89 27.18 -3.93
N TYR A 188 1.44 26.02 -4.45
CA TYR A 188 1.07 24.84 -3.66
C TYR A 188 1.48 23.56 -4.39
N ALA A 189 1.70 22.48 -3.64
CA ALA A 189 1.97 21.15 -4.19
C ALA A 189 1.19 20.06 -3.45
N MET A 190 0.39 19.29 -4.19
CA MET A 190 -0.36 18.13 -3.74
C MET A 190 0.38 16.87 -4.16
N LEU A 191 0.86 16.08 -3.19
CA LEU A 191 1.83 15.01 -3.39
C LEU A 191 1.23 13.64 -3.06
N GLY A 192 1.68 12.58 -3.76
CA GLY A 192 1.40 11.17 -3.48
C GLY A 192 2.68 10.34 -3.38
N ASP A 193 2.60 9.05 -2.99
CA ASP A 193 3.68 8.07 -2.77
C ASP A 193 4.08 7.87 -1.29
N ILE A 194 4.03 8.90 -0.47
CA ILE A 194 4.40 8.78 0.94
C ILE A 194 3.16 8.57 1.80
N HIS A 195 3.06 7.40 2.42
CA HIS A 195 1.87 6.98 3.19
C HIS A 195 1.70 7.69 4.53
N LYS A 196 2.72 8.39 5.02
CA LYS A 196 2.65 9.14 6.29
C LYS A 196 1.62 10.27 6.22
N THR A 197 0.64 10.20 7.11
CA THR A 197 -0.51 11.10 7.11
C THR A 197 -0.14 12.55 7.35
N ASN A 198 -0.74 13.44 6.55
CA ASN A 198 -0.64 14.90 6.68
C ASN A 198 0.80 15.42 6.78
N GLN A 199 1.71 14.86 5.98
CA GLN A 199 3.11 15.24 6.01
C GLN A 199 3.37 16.46 5.15
N LYS A 200 3.89 17.53 5.74
CA LYS A 200 4.47 18.65 5.03
C LYS A 200 5.93 18.36 4.68
N VAL A 201 6.38 18.81 3.52
CA VAL A 201 7.77 18.67 3.06
C VAL A 201 8.52 20.02 3.04
N ASP A 202 7.80 21.12 3.02
CA ASP A 202 8.31 22.48 3.16
C ASP A 202 8.06 23.05 4.57
N ASN A 203 8.61 24.22 4.86
CA ASN A 203 8.45 24.84 6.19
C ASN A 203 7.03 25.32 6.43
N ASP A 204 6.36 25.84 5.42
CA ASP A 204 5.05 26.49 5.53
C ASP A 204 3.89 25.50 5.40
N GLY A 205 4.13 24.33 4.81
CA GLY A 205 3.12 23.31 4.55
C GLY A 205 2.31 23.57 3.29
N ARG A 206 2.88 24.28 2.32
CA ARG A 206 2.33 24.48 0.98
C ARG A 206 2.48 23.24 0.09
N ALA A 207 3.47 22.38 0.40
CA ALA A 207 3.69 21.11 -0.23
C ALA A 207 3.40 19.98 0.77
N LYS A 208 2.42 19.12 0.47
CA LYS A 208 1.95 18.08 1.41
C LYS A 208 1.58 16.78 0.75
N TYR A 209 1.85 15.69 1.49
CA TYR A 209 1.27 14.36 1.29
C TYR A 209 0.04 14.20 2.18
N PRO A 210 -1.08 13.70 1.69
CA PRO A 210 -2.22 13.33 2.52
C PRO A 210 -1.94 12.05 3.31
N GLY A 211 -1.07 11.19 2.79
CA GLY A 211 -0.85 9.83 3.20
C GLY A 211 -1.77 8.85 2.49
N SER A 212 -1.64 7.56 2.78
CA SER A 212 -2.53 6.54 2.21
C SER A 212 -3.95 6.71 2.74
N LEU A 213 -4.94 6.48 1.86
CA LEU A 213 -6.36 6.60 2.21
C LEU A 213 -6.78 5.54 3.24
N VAL A 214 -6.21 4.34 3.14
CA VAL A 214 -6.46 3.20 4.02
C VAL A 214 -5.13 2.66 4.52
N GLN A 215 -5.06 2.30 5.80
CA GLN A 215 -3.88 1.69 6.40
C GLN A 215 -3.48 0.40 5.67
N GLN A 216 -2.25 0.30 5.19
CA GLN A 216 -1.79 -0.81 4.36
C GLN A 216 -1.15 -1.95 5.16
N ASN A 217 -0.50 -1.64 6.29
CA ASN A 217 0.24 -2.62 7.08
C ASN A 217 0.46 -2.16 8.53
N HIS A 218 1.10 -3.01 9.33
CA HIS A 218 1.44 -2.72 10.74
C HIS A 218 2.54 -1.66 10.93
N GLY A 219 3.22 -1.23 9.89
CA GLY A 219 4.23 -0.18 9.94
C GLY A 219 3.63 1.23 9.85
N GLU A 220 2.36 1.32 9.46
CA GLU A 220 1.65 2.59 9.29
C GLU A 220 0.80 2.94 10.50
N SER A 221 0.61 4.24 10.73
CA SER A 221 -0.36 4.73 11.70
C SER A 221 -1.79 4.39 11.25
N ASN A 222 -2.72 4.30 12.19
CA ASN A 222 -4.15 4.10 11.87
C ASN A 222 -4.90 5.43 11.64
N ASP A 223 -4.21 6.54 11.71
CA ASP A 223 -4.76 7.86 11.40
C ASP A 223 -4.67 8.10 9.89
N LYS A 224 -5.60 7.54 9.14
CA LYS A 224 -5.68 7.62 7.68
C LYS A 224 -6.85 8.47 7.24
N GLY A 225 -6.82 8.97 6.00
CA GLY A 225 -7.86 9.86 5.49
C GLY A 225 -7.37 10.68 4.31
N TYR A 226 -7.81 11.92 4.24
CA TYR A 226 -7.48 12.84 3.16
C TYR A 226 -7.29 14.27 3.66
N LEU A 227 -6.75 15.14 2.82
CA LEU A 227 -6.61 16.57 3.14
C LEU A 227 -7.73 17.37 2.50
N MET A 228 -8.31 18.29 3.25
CA MET A 228 -9.10 19.39 2.71
C MET A 228 -8.22 20.65 2.65
N TRP A 229 -8.10 21.20 1.46
CA TRP A 229 -7.48 22.49 1.20
C TRP A 229 -8.55 23.55 1.01
N ASP A 230 -8.33 24.72 1.57
CA ASP A 230 -9.11 25.94 1.32
C ASP A 230 -8.10 26.99 0.87
N ILE A 231 -8.10 27.31 -0.42
CA ILE A 231 -7.13 28.19 -1.06
C ILE A 231 -7.88 29.41 -1.55
N GLN A 232 -7.58 30.59 -1.00
CA GLN A 232 -8.18 31.86 -1.38
C GLN A 232 -7.30 32.61 -2.38
N ASP A 233 -6.00 32.60 -2.18
CA ASP A 233 -5.01 33.21 -3.05
C ASP A 233 -3.61 32.57 -2.78
N LYS A 234 -2.53 33.14 -3.37
CA LYS A 234 -1.16 32.66 -3.19
C LYS A 234 -0.64 32.73 -1.75
N ASN A 235 -1.27 33.51 -0.87
CA ASN A 235 -0.80 33.79 0.48
C ASN A 235 -1.79 33.38 1.55
N THR A 236 -3.07 33.22 1.17
CA THR A 236 -4.19 32.93 2.10
C THR A 236 -4.72 31.54 1.82
N TRP A 237 -4.42 30.60 2.70
CA TRP A 237 -4.82 29.21 2.55
C TRP A 237 -4.84 28.47 3.88
N SER A 238 -5.52 27.35 3.91
CA SER A 238 -5.47 26.43 5.04
C SER A 238 -5.59 24.99 4.58
N THR A 239 -5.09 24.06 5.40
CA THR A 239 -5.28 22.63 5.21
C THR A 239 -5.67 21.96 6.50
N ARG A 240 -6.55 20.96 6.41
CA ARG A 240 -6.87 20.09 7.52
C ARG A 240 -6.99 18.65 7.07
N HIS A 241 -6.61 17.75 7.96
CA HIS A 241 -6.78 16.31 7.76
C HIS A 241 -8.19 15.90 8.15
N VAL A 242 -8.83 15.07 7.32
CA VAL A 242 -10.13 14.45 7.59
C VAL A 242 -9.93 12.96 7.73
N SER A 243 -10.04 12.46 8.96
CA SER A 243 -9.77 11.05 9.29
C SER A 243 -10.88 10.14 8.80
N LEU A 244 -10.50 8.95 8.29
CA LEU A 244 -11.37 7.84 7.94
C LEU A 244 -11.04 6.64 8.82
N THR A 245 -12.06 5.94 9.28
CA THR A 245 -11.88 4.82 10.20
C THR A 245 -11.80 3.50 9.44
N ASN A 246 -10.65 2.82 9.54
CA ASN A 246 -10.54 1.44 9.08
C ASN A 246 -11.31 0.51 10.05
N PRO A 247 -12.33 -0.25 9.59
CA PRO A 247 -13.08 -1.16 10.46
C PRO A 247 -12.25 -2.33 11.01
N LYS A 248 -11.15 -2.68 10.34
CA LYS A 248 -10.24 -3.77 10.73
C LYS A 248 -8.78 -3.31 10.72
N PRO A 249 -8.39 -2.43 11.65
CA PRO A 249 -7.08 -1.80 11.65
C PRO A 249 -5.96 -2.80 11.95
N PHE A 250 -4.77 -2.50 11.44
CA PHE A 250 -3.53 -3.14 11.86
C PHE A 250 -3.02 -2.48 13.14
N ILE A 251 -2.97 -3.24 14.22
CA ILE A 251 -2.58 -2.72 15.54
C ILE A 251 -1.36 -3.45 16.05
N THR A 252 -0.31 -2.70 16.39
CA THR A 252 0.89 -3.25 17.03
C THR A 252 0.81 -3.04 18.54
N ILE A 253 0.97 -4.11 19.32
CA ILE A 253 0.96 -4.09 20.79
C ILE A 253 2.35 -4.45 21.28
N GLU A 254 2.99 -3.52 21.96
CA GLU A 254 4.25 -3.80 22.64
C GLU A 254 4.01 -4.53 23.96
N LEU A 255 4.64 -5.67 24.12
CA LEU A 255 4.59 -6.45 25.36
C LEU A 255 5.57 -5.87 26.37
N THR A 256 5.18 -5.91 27.64
CA THR A 256 6.10 -5.58 28.74
C THR A 256 7.27 -6.56 28.79
N ARG A 257 8.33 -6.26 29.56
CA ARG A 257 9.47 -7.17 29.78
C ARG A 257 9.08 -8.56 30.29
N LYS A 258 7.90 -8.71 30.89
CA LYS A 258 7.35 -9.99 31.37
C LYS A 258 6.33 -10.62 30.41
N GLY A 259 6.25 -10.15 29.17
CA GLY A 259 5.33 -10.64 28.15
C GLY A 259 3.85 -10.29 28.37
N ARG A 260 3.55 -9.28 29.18
CA ARG A 260 2.17 -8.86 29.45
C ARG A 260 1.75 -7.73 28.53
N MET A 261 0.51 -7.76 28.07
CA MET A 261 -0.11 -6.66 27.33
C MET A 261 -0.42 -5.46 28.26
N PRO A 262 -0.45 -4.23 27.72
CA PRO A 262 -0.94 -3.06 28.46
C PRO A 262 -2.36 -3.29 28.98
N LYS A 263 -2.67 -2.80 30.20
CA LYS A 263 -3.97 -3.03 30.84
C LYS A 263 -5.10 -2.26 30.17
N ASN A 264 -4.87 -1.00 29.79
CA ASN A 264 -5.89 -0.07 29.28
C ASN A 264 -5.76 0.12 27.77
N ILE A 265 -5.92 -0.98 27.02
CA ILE A 265 -5.92 -0.94 25.56
C ILE A 265 -7.30 -1.33 25.05
N SER A 266 -7.88 -0.49 24.21
CA SER A 266 -9.12 -0.75 23.49
C SER A 266 -8.77 -1.13 22.06
N ILE A 267 -9.28 -2.27 21.60
CA ILE A 267 -9.02 -2.80 20.26
C ILE A 267 -10.35 -3.22 19.67
N PRO A 268 -10.70 -2.75 18.47
CA PRO A 268 -11.91 -3.17 17.79
C PRO A 268 -11.85 -4.67 17.46
N SER A 269 -13.00 -5.33 17.53
CA SER A 269 -13.14 -6.73 17.09
C SER A 269 -12.78 -6.85 15.60
N GLY A 270 -12.10 -7.91 15.24
CA GLY A 270 -11.64 -8.13 13.86
C GLY A 270 -10.38 -7.33 13.48
N ALA A 271 -9.75 -6.60 14.40
CA ALA A 271 -8.46 -5.96 14.14
C ALA A 271 -7.38 -7.01 13.83
N ARG A 272 -6.37 -6.62 13.05
CA ARG A 272 -5.17 -7.42 12.80
C ARG A 272 -4.10 -7.04 13.80
N LEU A 273 -3.71 -7.97 14.63
CA LEU A 273 -2.79 -7.71 15.73
C LEU A 273 -1.37 -8.16 15.41
N ARG A 274 -0.41 -7.34 15.85
CA ARG A 274 1.00 -7.74 15.95
C ARG A 274 1.46 -7.54 17.39
N LEU A 275 1.86 -8.62 18.05
CA LEU A 275 2.48 -8.57 19.36
C LEU A 275 3.99 -8.40 19.19
N VAL A 276 4.58 -7.39 19.82
CA VAL A 276 6.02 -7.11 19.71
C VAL A 276 6.66 -7.22 21.08
N SER A 277 7.76 -7.96 21.15
CA SER A 277 8.66 -7.95 22.30
C SER A 277 10.00 -7.34 21.92
N ASN A 278 10.47 -6.41 22.73
CA ASN A 278 11.84 -5.87 22.64
C ASN A 278 12.83 -6.66 23.49
N ASN A 279 12.38 -7.71 24.17
CA ASN A 279 13.19 -8.60 25.00
C ASN A 279 13.09 -10.02 24.42
N ASN A 280 14.13 -10.83 24.68
CA ASN A 280 14.09 -12.24 24.28
C ASN A 280 13.15 -13.02 25.21
N LEU A 281 11.85 -13.00 24.91
CA LEU A 281 10.84 -13.70 25.68
C LEU A 281 10.81 -15.19 25.29
N PRO A 282 10.70 -16.10 26.26
CA PRO A 282 10.47 -17.51 26.00
C PRO A 282 9.19 -17.73 25.16
N LEU A 283 9.23 -18.74 24.31
CA LEU A 283 8.13 -19.04 23.38
C LEU A 283 6.80 -19.30 24.09
N ASP A 284 6.83 -19.96 25.26
CA ASP A 284 5.63 -20.22 26.07
C ASP A 284 4.99 -18.94 26.63
N VAL A 285 5.81 -17.90 26.89
CA VAL A 285 5.30 -16.58 27.31
C VAL A 285 4.64 -15.87 26.13
N MET A 286 5.24 -15.96 24.94
CA MET A 286 4.65 -15.40 23.71
C MET A 286 3.34 -16.10 23.36
N ARG A 287 3.29 -17.43 23.45
CA ARG A 287 2.04 -18.21 23.23
C ARG A 287 0.93 -17.75 24.17
N ARG A 288 1.20 -17.66 25.46
CA ARG A 288 0.21 -17.16 26.44
C ARG A 288 -0.28 -15.73 26.12
N ALA A 289 0.60 -14.86 25.67
CA ALA A 289 0.21 -13.52 25.25
C ALA A 289 -0.74 -13.55 24.05
N VAL A 290 -0.45 -14.40 23.06
CA VAL A 290 -1.29 -14.64 21.88
C VAL A 290 -2.66 -15.17 22.29
N ASP A 291 -2.74 -16.21 23.15
CA ASP A 291 -3.99 -16.78 23.60
C ASP A 291 -4.87 -15.77 24.35
N ILE A 292 -4.25 -14.97 25.22
CA ILE A 292 -4.95 -13.87 25.90
C ILE A 292 -5.48 -12.86 24.88
N ALA A 293 -4.70 -12.50 23.86
CA ALA A 293 -5.11 -11.56 22.82
C ALA A 293 -6.27 -12.08 22.00
N LYS A 294 -6.22 -13.38 21.59
CA LYS A 294 -7.32 -14.07 20.89
C LYS A 294 -8.63 -13.99 21.67
N HIS A 295 -8.60 -14.38 22.94
CA HIS A 295 -9.80 -14.40 23.77
C HIS A 295 -10.34 -13.01 24.08
N ARG A 296 -9.45 -12.03 24.33
CA ARG A 296 -9.84 -10.69 24.76
C ARG A 296 -10.36 -9.82 23.61
N PHE A 297 -9.72 -9.88 22.45
CA PHE A 297 -9.94 -8.91 21.37
C PHE A 297 -10.62 -9.51 20.14
N LYS A 298 -10.69 -10.82 20.02
CA LYS A 298 -11.26 -11.55 18.86
C LYS A 298 -10.74 -10.98 17.53
N PRO A 299 -9.43 -10.92 17.33
CA PRO A 299 -8.83 -10.35 16.13
C PRO A 299 -9.06 -11.27 14.91
N GLU A 300 -8.98 -10.70 13.70
CA GLU A 300 -8.99 -11.46 12.46
C GLU A 300 -7.68 -12.26 12.29
N SER A 301 -6.57 -11.66 12.68
CA SER A 301 -5.25 -12.32 12.65
C SER A 301 -4.36 -11.81 13.77
N ILE A 302 -3.41 -12.66 14.21
CA ILE A 302 -2.37 -12.28 15.17
C ILE A 302 -1.03 -12.72 14.61
N SER A 303 -0.06 -11.83 14.62
CA SER A 303 1.34 -12.13 14.38
C SER A 303 2.19 -11.71 15.58
N PHE A 304 3.40 -12.24 15.68
CA PHE A 304 4.35 -11.80 16.70
C PHE A 304 5.71 -11.44 16.10
N LEU A 305 6.44 -10.59 16.80
CA LEU A 305 7.79 -10.18 16.47
C LEU A 305 8.61 -10.09 17.76
N ASN A 306 9.63 -10.91 17.86
CA ASN A 306 10.63 -10.81 18.91
C ASN A 306 11.84 -10.06 18.35
N ARG A 307 11.94 -8.76 18.63
CA ARG A 307 13.00 -7.90 18.06
C ARG A 307 14.39 -8.29 18.57
N ALA A 308 14.50 -8.86 19.77
CA ALA A 308 15.79 -9.22 20.36
C ALA A 308 16.43 -10.43 19.68
N SER A 309 15.63 -11.41 19.22
CA SER A 309 16.12 -12.61 18.51
C SER A 309 15.96 -12.50 16.98
N GLY A 310 15.26 -11.47 16.49
CA GLY A 310 14.90 -11.36 15.07
C GLY A 310 13.81 -12.33 14.62
N GLU A 311 13.27 -13.14 15.53
CA GLU A 311 12.22 -14.11 15.23
C GLU A 311 10.90 -13.40 14.88
N ARG A 312 10.34 -13.77 13.74
CA ARG A 312 9.00 -13.34 13.27
C ARG A 312 8.18 -14.60 13.03
N GLY A 313 6.91 -14.56 13.39
CA GLY A 313 6.00 -15.65 13.11
C GLY A 313 4.55 -15.21 13.09
N SER A 314 3.73 -15.99 12.39
CA SER A 314 2.29 -15.98 12.57
C SER A 314 1.92 -16.82 13.81
N VAL A 315 0.66 -16.73 14.21
CA VAL A 315 0.13 -17.59 15.30
C VAL A 315 0.24 -19.06 14.92
N GLU A 316 0.10 -19.36 13.64
CA GLU A 316 0.30 -20.70 13.10
C GLU A 316 1.71 -21.20 13.43
N GLY A 317 2.78 -20.42 13.20
CA GLY A 317 4.15 -20.79 13.59
C GLY A 317 4.36 -20.96 15.10
N LEU A 318 3.55 -20.29 15.96
CA LEU A 318 3.60 -20.51 17.43
C LEU A 318 2.82 -21.74 17.87
N THR A 319 1.75 -22.09 17.16
CA THR A 319 0.98 -23.32 17.37
C THR A 319 1.65 -24.52 16.71
N ASP A 320 2.41 -24.29 15.63
CA ASP A 320 3.12 -25.30 14.83
C ASP A 320 4.28 -26.00 15.54
N GLY A 321 4.77 -25.48 16.64
CA GLY A 321 5.66 -26.28 17.51
C GLY A 321 4.97 -27.53 18.10
N LEU A 322 3.66 -27.69 17.88
CA LEU A 322 2.89 -28.90 18.19
C LEU A 322 2.23 -29.52 16.93
N LYS A 323 2.20 -28.79 15.79
CA LYS A 323 1.56 -29.25 14.55
C LYS A 323 2.52 -29.56 13.39
N THR A 324 3.84 -29.35 13.56
CA THR A 324 4.85 -29.81 12.58
C THR A 324 4.87 -31.32 12.42
N GLU A 325 4.21 -32.05 13.29
CA GLU A 325 4.08 -33.50 13.15
C GLU A 325 3.04 -33.93 12.11
N ASN A 326 2.15 -33.05 11.64
CA ASN A 326 0.99 -33.54 10.89
C ASN A 326 0.49 -32.71 9.70
N LEU A 327 1.38 -32.11 8.91
CA LEU A 327 1.02 -31.67 7.55
C LEU A 327 0.57 -32.83 6.62
N ARG A 328 0.68 -34.08 7.10
CA ARG A 328 0.15 -35.30 6.47
C ARG A 328 -1.25 -35.67 6.94
N ASP A 329 -1.74 -35.01 7.99
CA ASP A 329 -3.10 -35.22 8.47
C ASP A 329 -4.08 -34.51 7.52
N ILE A 330 -5.02 -35.28 6.99
CA ILE A 330 -5.99 -34.79 6.02
C ILE A 330 -6.82 -33.66 6.61
N ASP A 331 -7.19 -33.76 7.90
CA ASP A 331 -7.98 -32.72 8.56
C ASP A 331 -7.22 -31.40 8.68
N VAL A 332 -5.91 -31.45 8.95
CA VAL A 332 -5.03 -30.26 8.97
C VAL A 332 -4.89 -29.66 7.56
N GLN A 333 -4.76 -30.51 6.55
CA GLN A 333 -4.70 -30.04 5.16
C GLN A 333 -6.00 -29.41 4.71
N GLU A 334 -7.15 -29.98 5.08
CA GLU A 334 -8.48 -29.43 4.77
C GLU A 334 -8.67 -28.08 5.47
N GLU A 335 -8.24 -27.91 6.73
CA GLU A 335 -8.26 -26.63 7.44
C GLU A 335 -7.40 -25.56 6.72
N LEU A 336 -6.20 -25.92 6.25
CA LEU A 336 -5.33 -25.02 5.49
C LEU A 336 -5.88 -24.67 4.10
N ILE A 337 -6.55 -25.64 3.44
CA ILE A 337 -7.24 -25.43 2.16
C ILE A 337 -8.40 -24.45 2.35
N ASP A 338 -9.19 -24.62 3.41
CA ASP A 338 -10.27 -23.71 3.77
C ASP A 338 -9.77 -22.31 4.00
N GLU A 339 -8.74 -22.16 4.83
CA GLU A 339 -8.15 -20.87 5.15
C GLU A 339 -7.62 -20.16 3.88
N TYR A 340 -6.98 -20.91 2.98
CA TYR A 340 -6.48 -20.37 1.72
C TYR A 340 -7.61 -19.99 0.76
N LEU A 341 -8.62 -20.85 0.60
CA LEU A 341 -9.69 -20.67 -0.40
C LEU A 341 -10.79 -19.71 0.06
N VAL A 342 -10.91 -19.41 1.35
CA VAL A 342 -11.81 -18.36 1.87
C VAL A 342 -11.54 -16.99 1.20
N GLU A 343 -10.28 -16.72 0.86
CA GLU A 343 -9.93 -15.48 0.16
C GLU A 343 -10.58 -15.37 -1.22
N TYR A 344 -10.87 -16.50 -1.87
CA TYR A 344 -11.38 -16.58 -3.25
C TYR A 344 -12.89 -16.75 -3.35
N GLN A 345 -13.61 -16.82 -2.22
CA GLN A 345 -15.07 -17.04 -2.16
C GLN A 345 -15.53 -18.23 -3.03
N VAL A 346 -14.81 -19.33 -2.93
CA VAL A 346 -15.01 -20.53 -3.76
C VAL A 346 -16.39 -21.14 -3.50
N PRO A 347 -17.16 -21.52 -4.56
CA PRO A 347 -18.44 -22.20 -4.39
C PRO A 347 -18.32 -23.51 -3.63
N PRO A 348 -19.33 -23.89 -2.81
CA PRO A 348 -19.29 -25.13 -2.00
C PRO A 348 -19.00 -26.40 -2.81
N GLU A 349 -19.57 -26.53 -4.00
CA GLU A 349 -19.33 -27.67 -4.91
C GLU A 349 -17.89 -27.75 -5.43
N THR A 350 -17.19 -26.61 -5.52
CA THR A 350 -15.77 -26.58 -5.89
C THR A 350 -14.91 -26.97 -4.68
N MET A 351 -15.29 -26.53 -3.47
CA MET A 351 -14.62 -26.93 -2.23
C MET A 351 -14.68 -28.45 -2.04
N GLU A 352 -15.86 -29.06 -2.24
CA GLU A 352 -16.04 -30.51 -2.14
C GLU A 352 -15.11 -31.26 -3.09
N LYS A 353 -14.97 -30.80 -4.34
CA LYS A 353 -14.01 -31.37 -5.30
C LYS A 353 -12.56 -31.22 -4.88
N VAL A 354 -12.20 -30.10 -4.26
CA VAL A 354 -10.84 -29.89 -3.74
C VAL A 354 -10.53 -30.89 -2.63
N TYR A 355 -11.47 -31.13 -1.71
CA TYR A 355 -11.31 -32.15 -0.67
C TYR A 355 -11.23 -33.57 -1.22
N GLU A 356 -12.06 -33.91 -2.20
CA GLU A 356 -11.97 -35.21 -2.89
C GLU A 356 -10.60 -35.42 -3.54
N LEU A 357 -10.06 -34.38 -4.19
CA LEU A 357 -8.71 -34.41 -4.79
C LEU A 357 -7.64 -34.53 -3.72
N ASN A 358 -7.75 -33.79 -2.62
CA ASN A 358 -6.82 -33.88 -1.49
C ASN A 358 -6.76 -35.30 -0.94
N LYS A 359 -7.90 -35.90 -0.64
CA LYS A 359 -8.03 -37.31 -0.18
C LYS A 359 -7.44 -38.30 -1.17
N LYS A 360 -7.74 -38.10 -2.48
CA LYS A 360 -7.21 -38.97 -3.54
C LYS A 360 -5.70 -38.95 -3.60
N TYR A 361 -5.08 -37.76 -3.57
CA TYR A 361 -3.64 -37.65 -3.67
C TYR A 361 -2.92 -38.08 -2.38
N ASN A 362 -3.49 -37.85 -1.20
CA ASN A 362 -2.95 -38.38 0.04
C ASN A 362 -2.90 -39.90 0.00
N LYS A 363 -3.98 -40.57 -0.47
CA LYS A 363 -4.02 -42.03 -0.62
C LYS A 363 -2.94 -42.56 -1.57
N ILE A 364 -2.69 -41.85 -2.71
CA ILE A 364 -1.61 -42.22 -3.64
C ILE A 364 -0.23 -42.09 -2.98
N VAL A 365 -0.05 -41.12 -2.10
CA VAL A 365 1.22 -40.93 -1.35
C VAL A 365 1.38 -42.00 -0.26
N GLU A 366 0.31 -42.37 0.42
CA GLU A 366 0.31 -43.45 1.44
C GLU A 366 0.62 -44.82 0.83
N ASP A 367 0.07 -45.07 -0.36
CA ASP A 367 0.30 -46.33 -1.09
C ASP A 367 1.72 -46.44 -1.67
N ASN A 368 2.51 -45.36 -1.65
CA ASN A 368 3.89 -45.28 -2.18
C ASN A 368 4.89 -45.26 -1.01
N GLU A 369 5.28 -46.40 -0.51
CA GLU A 369 6.19 -46.58 0.64
C GLU A 369 7.58 -45.87 0.46
N ASP A 370 7.97 -45.58 -0.78
CA ASP A 370 9.26 -44.92 -1.09
C ASP A 370 9.27 -43.39 -0.79
N VAL A 371 8.13 -42.77 -0.56
CA VAL A 371 8.01 -41.31 -0.31
C VAL A 371 8.08 -40.94 1.16
N SER A 372 8.10 -41.93 2.07
CA SER A 372 7.94 -41.74 3.52
C SER A 372 9.21 -41.32 4.29
N ARG A 373 10.27 -40.87 3.63
CA ARG A 373 11.51 -40.51 4.32
C ARG A 373 11.56 -39.01 4.63
N ASN A 374 11.69 -38.68 5.92
CA ASN A 374 12.18 -37.39 6.39
C ASN A 374 13.62 -37.22 5.88
N VAL A 375 13.77 -36.72 4.66
CA VAL A 375 15.07 -36.39 4.12
C VAL A 375 15.39 -34.97 4.57
N ASN A 376 16.22 -34.84 5.60
CA ASN A 376 16.90 -33.59 5.89
C ASN A 376 17.92 -33.35 4.77
N TRP A 377 17.53 -32.56 3.77
CA TRP A 377 18.46 -32.15 2.73
C TRP A 377 19.04 -30.76 3.06
N ARG A 378 20.29 -30.54 2.67
CA ARG A 378 20.88 -29.20 2.63
C ARG A 378 21.54 -29.00 1.28
N LEU A 379 21.50 -27.77 0.81
CA LEU A 379 22.19 -27.41 -0.40
C LEU A 379 23.70 -27.42 -0.12
N ILE A 380 24.46 -28.24 -0.86
CA ILE A 380 25.93 -28.40 -0.74
C ILE A 380 26.61 -27.57 -1.81
N ASP A 381 26.18 -27.74 -3.05
CA ASP A 381 26.79 -27.09 -4.20
C ASP A 381 25.73 -26.72 -5.21
N PHE A 382 25.89 -25.58 -5.89
CA PHE A 382 25.04 -25.11 -6.97
C PHE A 382 25.91 -24.78 -8.17
N GLN A 383 25.78 -25.56 -9.23
CA GLN A 383 26.51 -25.37 -10.46
C GLN A 383 25.56 -24.93 -11.57
N PHE A 384 26.00 -23.99 -12.39
CA PHE A 384 25.20 -23.51 -13.52
C PHE A 384 26.10 -22.94 -14.63
N ASP A 385 25.65 -23.13 -15.86
CA ASP A 385 26.31 -22.67 -17.07
C ASP A 385 25.33 -21.88 -17.93
N ASN A 386 25.83 -20.85 -18.59
CA ASN A 386 25.08 -20.05 -19.54
C ASN A 386 23.72 -19.54 -19.05
N LEU A 387 23.64 -19.23 -17.74
CA LEU A 387 22.47 -18.69 -17.11
C LEU A 387 22.54 -17.15 -17.15
N PHE A 388 21.71 -16.53 -17.97
CA PHE A 388 21.68 -15.07 -18.17
C PHE A 388 23.02 -14.49 -18.63
N ASN A 389 23.70 -13.70 -17.80
CA ASN A 389 24.98 -13.06 -18.12
C ASN A 389 26.19 -13.88 -17.67
N TYR A 390 25.97 -15.07 -17.12
CA TYR A 390 27.03 -15.96 -16.71
C TYR A 390 27.38 -16.93 -17.83
N GLY A 391 28.65 -17.11 -18.12
CA GLY A 391 29.16 -18.12 -19.06
C GLY A 391 29.22 -19.51 -18.45
N ASP A 392 30.17 -20.31 -18.90
CA ASP A 392 30.38 -21.69 -18.44
C ASP A 392 31.18 -21.75 -17.12
N GLY A 393 30.98 -22.81 -16.34
CA GLY A 393 31.82 -23.16 -15.19
C GLY A 393 31.55 -22.37 -13.91
N ASN A 394 30.32 -21.94 -13.68
CA ASN A 394 29.94 -21.25 -12.43
C ASN A 394 29.55 -22.26 -11.36
N SER A 395 30.07 -22.07 -10.14
CA SER A 395 29.66 -22.87 -8.98
C SER A 395 29.63 -22.05 -7.69
N VAL A 396 28.74 -22.43 -6.79
CA VAL A 396 28.64 -21.89 -5.42
C VAL A 396 28.67 -23.06 -4.45
N ASN A 397 29.75 -23.18 -3.69
CA ASN A 397 29.86 -24.19 -2.64
C ASN A 397 29.28 -23.65 -1.33
N PHE A 398 28.13 -24.17 -0.91
CA PHE A 398 27.44 -23.73 0.31
C PHE A 398 28.06 -24.28 1.59
N GLU A 399 28.91 -25.32 1.52
CA GLU A 399 29.61 -25.83 2.70
C GLU A 399 30.74 -24.88 3.20
N GLU A 400 31.25 -24.05 2.30
CA GLU A 400 32.26 -23.05 2.62
C GLU A 400 31.67 -21.73 3.11
N LEU A 401 30.31 -21.56 3.00
CA LEU A 401 29.62 -20.36 3.41
C LEU A 401 29.05 -20.49 4.82
N SER A 402 29.22 -19.47 5.63
CA SER A 402 28.70 -19.43 7.00
C SER A 402 28.15 -18.04 7.34
N GLY A 403 27.10 -17.97 8.18
CA GLY A 403 26.49 -16.73 8.60
C GLY A 403 25.75 -15.99 7.48
N ILE A 404 25.88 -14.67 7.42
CA ILE A 404 25.28 -13.82 6.40
C ILE A 404 26.26 -13.66 5.24
N VAL A 405 25.87 -14.11 4.06
CA VAL A 405 26.70 -14.03 2.85
C VAL A 405 26.18 -12.91 1.96
N GLY A 406 27.07 -11.97 1.61
CA GLY A 406 26.75 -10.86 0.70
C GLY A 406 27.24 -11.15 -0.71
N ILE A 407 26.39 -10.91 -1.72
CA ILE A 407 26.76 -10.95 -3.13
C ILE A 407 26.99 -9.51 -3.62
N PHE A 408 28.22 -9.19 -3.99
CA PHE A 408 28.63 -7.87 -4.44
C PHE A 408 29.00 -7.87 -5.93
N GLY A 409 28.64 -6.81 -6.64
CA GLY A 409 28.99 -6.63 -8.05
C GLY A 409 28.53 -5.28 -8.57
N LYS A 410 29.07 -4.86 -9.70
CA LYS A 410 28.62 -3.66 -10.42
C LYS A 410 27.19 -3.85 -10.91
N ASN A 411 26.48 -2.75 -11.22
CA ASN A 411 25.18 -2.84 -11.87
C ASN A 411 25.32 -3.60 -13.20
N PHE A 412 24.35 -4.43 -13.51
CA PHE A 412 24.34 -5.36 -14.66
C PHE A 412 25.36 -6.52 -14.63
N SER A 413 26.02 -6.78 -13.50
CA SER A 413 26.93 -7.92 -13.36
C SER A 413 26.24 -9.25 -13.03
N GLY A 414 24.92 -9.29 -13.01
CA GLY A 414 24.15 -10.52 -12.67
C GLY A 414 23.91 -10.76 -11.19
N LYS A 415 24.39 -9.90 -10.27
CA LYS A 415 24.24 -10.08 -8.81
C LYS A 415 22.79 -10.13 -8.32
N SER A 416 21.85 -9.56 -9.05
CA SER A 416 20.45 -9.44 -8.69
C SER A 416 19.56 -10.45 -9.42
N PHE A 417 20.11 -11.61 -9.75
CA PHE A 417 19.33 -12.67 -10.37
C PHE A 417 18.67 -13.55 -9.30
N PRO A 418 17.40 -13.95 -9.54
CA PRO A 418 16.60 -14.72 -8.59
C PRO A 418 17.16 -16.07 -8.24
#